data_b64dd16a1bfe782ef3d454932a020352
#
_entry.id   b64dd16a1bfe782ef3d454932a020352
#
_cell.length_a   1.000
_cell.length_b   1.000
_cell.length_c   1.000
_cell.angle_alpha   90.00
_cell.angle_beta   90.00
_cell.angle_gamma   90.00
#
_symmetry.space_group_name_H-M   'P 1'
#
loop_
_entity.id
_entity.type
_entity.pdbx_description
1 polymer ?
#
loop_
_entity_poly.entity_id
_entity_poly.type
_entity_poly.pdbx_seq_one_letter_code
_entity_poly.pdbx_strand_id
1 'polypeptide(L)' 'MRNGTPPERPDFLDHPSDRVRARQAQIDRFKVKLERTYQSWLTCRSLELKEMLEAKVGEYEERIEQLERLNRATTGGDE' A
#
# COMPACT_ATOMS: atom_id res chain seq x y z
N MET A 1 20.55 7.83 33.40
CA MET A 1 19.84 7.50 33.19
C MET A 1 19.19 7.09 32.43
N ARG A 2 19.23 6.80 32.43
CA ARG A 2 18.56 6.25 31.88
C ARG A 2 17.77 5.91 31.33
N ASN A 3 17.89 6.11 31.10
CA ASN A 3 17.19 5.88 30.69
C ASN A 3 16.51 4.96 30.08
N GLY A 4 16.61 4.36 30.17
CA GLY A 4 15.94 3.16 29.83
C GLY A 4 14.79 3.22 28.90
N THR A 5 14.37 4.30 28.65
CA THR A 5 13.23 4.52 27.78
C THR A 5 13.44 4.07 26.34
N PRO A 6 14.63 4.19 25.79
CA PRO A 6 14.82 3.84 24.38
C PRO A 6 14.40 2.43 24.01
N PRO A 7 14.64 1.43 24.83
CA PRO A 7 14.30 0.07 24.45
C PRO A 7 12.84 -0.15 24.14
N GLU A 8 12.00 0.61 24.72
CA GLU A 8 10.57 0.41 24.56
C GLU A 8 10.07 0.78 23.17
N ARG A 9 10.78 1.67 22.51
CA ARG A 9 10.35 2.13 21.21
C ARG A 9 10.38 1.05 20.14
N PRO A 10 11.42 0.24 20.06
CA PRO A 10 11.42 -0.81 19.06
C PRO A 10 10.23 -1.76 19.20
N ASP A 11 9.90 -2.09 20.44
CA ASP A 11 8.74 -2.94 20.67
C ASP A 11 7.47 -2.31 20.14
N PHE A 12 7.35 -1.04 20.34
CA PHE A 12 6.19 -0.32 19.88
C PHE A 12 6.07 -0.37 18.37
N LEU A 13 7.19 -0.24 17.67
CA LEU A 13 7.19 -0.26 16.22
C LEU A 13 6.87 -1.63 15.67
N ASP A 14 7.10 -2.66 16.43
CA ASP A 14 6.83 -4.02 15.98
C ASP A 14 5.40 -4.45 16.22
N HIS A 15 4.60 -3.59 16.79
CA HIS A 15 3.23 -3.93 17.08
C HIS A 15 2.46 -4.21 15.78
N PRO A 16 1.69 -5.32 15.72
CA PRO A 16 0.99 -5.67 14.48
C PRO A 16 0.05 -4.59 13.97
N SER A 17 -0.61 -3.88 14.86
CA SER A 17 -1.54 -2.83 14.41
C SER A 17 -0.80 -1.69 13.73
N ASP A 18 0.43 -1.42 14.14
CA ASP A 18 1.22 -0.40 13.47
C ASP A 18 1.59 -0.82 12.06
N ARG A 19 1.90 -2.10 11.89
CA ARG A 19 2.20 -2.62 10.57
C ARG A 19 0.99 -2.55 9.66
N VAL A 20 -0.17 -2.89 10.19
CA VAL A 20 -1.40 -2.83 9.42
C VAL A 20 -1.67 -1.40 8.99
N ARG A 21 -1.49 -0.45 9.89
CA ARG A 21 -1.69 0.95 9.57
C ARG A 21 -0.72 1.42 8.49
N ALA A 22 0.54 1.03 8.61
CA ALA A 22 1.53 1.43 7.62
C ALA A 22 1.18 0.88 6.25
N ARG A 23 0.74 -0.37 6.20
CA ARG A 23 0.32 -0.96 4.93
C ARG A 23 -0.92 -0.30 4.39
N GLN A 24 -1.86 0.03 5.27
CA GLN A 24 -3.07 0.71 4.83
C GLN A 24 -2.75 2.06 4.23
N ALA A 25 -1.79 2.78 4.81
CA ALA A 25 -1.36 4.04 4.24
C ALA A 25 -0.76 3.86 2.85
N GLN A 26 0.02 2.80 2.67
CA GLN A 26 0.55 2.49 1.35
C GLN A 26 -0.56 2.14 0.36
N ILE A 27 -1.51 1.35 0.80
CA ILE A 27 -2.66 0.99 -0.03
C ILE A 27 -3.38 2.26 -0.49
N ASP A 28 -3.63 3.17 0.44
CA ASP A 28 -4.31 4.41 0.10
C ASP A 28 -3.54 5.21 -0.93
N ARG A 29 -2.22 5.27 -0.78
CA ARG A 29 -1.39 5.98 -1.74
C ARG A 29 -1.47 5.35 -3.12
N PHE A 30 -1.40 4.03 -3.17
CA PHE A 30 -1.50 3.33 -4.44
C PHE A 30 -2.86 3.53 -5.08
N LYS A 31 -3.92 3.58 -4.26
CA LYS A 31 -5.25 3.83 -4.81
C LYS A 31 -5.35 5.21 -5.44
N VAL A 32 -4.73 6.21 -4.83
CA VAL A 32 -4.70 7.54 -5.42
C VAL A 32 -3.94 7.53 -6.74
N LYS A 33 -2.79 6.88 -6.75
CA LYS A 33 -2.01 6.77 -7.98
C LYS A 33 -2.77 6.01 -9.06
N LEU A 34 -3.44 4.96 -8.66
CA LEU A 34 -4.25 4.17 -9.57
C LEU A 34 -5.33 5.02 -10.22
N GLU A 35 -6.03 5.78 -9.42
CA GLU A 35 -7.09 6.61 -9.95
C GLU A 35 -6.55 7.67 -10.90
N ARG A 36 -5.45 8.30 -10.54
CA ARG A 36 -4.84 9.30 -11.42
C ARG A 36 -4.41 8.68 -12.74
N THR A 37 -3.80 7.51 -12.66
CA THR A 37 -3.37 6.81 -13.86
C THR A 37 -4.57 6.44 -14.72
N TYR A 38 -5.63 5.99 -14.09
CA TYR A 38 -6.83 5.62 -14.79
C TYR A 38 -7.46 6.83 -15.49
N GLN A 39 -7.49 7.97 -14.82
CA GLN A 39 -7.99 9.19 -15.43
C GLN A 39 -7.15 9.60 -16.64
N SER A 40 -5.84 9.49 -16.51
CA SER A 40 -4.96 9.77 -17.64
C SER A 40 -5.23 8.80 -18.79
N TRP A 41 -5.48 7.54 -18.47
CA TRP A 41 -5.79 6.53 -19.47
C TRP A 41 -7.07 6.90 -20.22
N LEU A 42 -8.09 7.35 -19.50
CA LEU A 42 -9.36 7.71 -20.11
C LEU A 42 -9.24 8.89 -21.06
N THR A 43 -8.36 9.83 -20.77
CA THR A 43 -8.21 11.01 -21.59
C THR A 43 -7.08 10.91 -22.59
N CYS A 44 -6.30 9.83 -22.55
CA CYS A 44 -5.17 9.66 -23.43
C CYS A 44 -5.63 9.32 -24.84
N ARG A 45 -5.00 9.96 -25.81
CA ARG A 45 -5.32 9.71 -27.21
C ARG A 45 -4.27 8.86 -27.91
N SER A 46 -3.12 8.73 -27.29
CA SER A 46 -2.03 7.95 -27.86
C SER A 46 -2.19 6.49 -27.45
N LEU A 47 -2.16 5.62 -28.45
CA LEU A 47 -2.30 4.19 -28.20
C LEU A 47 -1.12 3.66 -27.37
N GLU A 48 0.06 4.15 -27.68
CA GLU A 48 1.26 3.73 -26.94
C GLU A 48 1.18 4.12 -25.49
N LEU A 49 0.76 5.36 -25.23
CA LEU A 49 0.62 5.81 -23.86
C LEU A 49 -0.47 5.06 -23.13
N LYS A 50 -1.55 4.73 -23.84
CA LYS A 50 -2.62 3.94 -23.23
C LYS A 50 -2.10 2.58 -22.77
N GLU A 51 -1.29 1.95 -23.58
CA GLU A 51 -0.75 0.65 -23.21
C GLU A 51 0.14 0.75 -22.00
N MET A 52 0.97 1.80 -21.95
CA MET A 52 1.82 2.01 -20.79
C MET A 52 1.01 2.26 -19.53
N LEU A 53 -0.04 3.06 -19.67
CA LEU A 53 -0.90 3.36 -18.53
C LEU A 53 -1.67 2.14 -18.06
N GLU A 54 -2.10 1.31 -19.01
CA GLU A 54 -2.75 0.05 -18.65
C GLU A 54 -1.83 -0.85 -17.83
N ALA A 55 -0.59 -0.93 -18.25
CA ALA A 55 0.38 -1.74 -17.53
C ALA A 55 0.56 -1.22 -16.10
N LYS A 56 0.60 0.10 -15.96
CA LYS A 56 0.75 0.68 -14.64
C LYS A 56 -0.49 0.45 -13.78
N VAL A 57 -1.67 0.55 -14.35
CA VAL A 57 -2.90 0.27 -13.64
C VAL A 57 -2.85 -1.16 -13.10
N GLY A 58 -2.46 -2.10 -13.93
CA GLY A 58 -2.35 -3.49 -13.50
C GLY A 58 -1.36 -3.67 -12.38
N GLU A 59 -0.20 -2.99 -12.47
CA GLU A 59 0.81 -3.07 -11.42
C GLU A 59 0.28 -2.53 -10.09
N TYR A 60 -0.38 -1.40 -10.14
CA TYR A 60 -0.92 -0.81 -8.92
C TYR A 60 -1.99 -1.69 -8.30
N GLU A 61 -2.88 -2.24 -9.13
CA GLU A 61 -3.93 -3.12 -8.64
C GLU A 61 -3.34 -4.35 -7.97
N GLU A 62 -2.32 -4.93 -8.60
CA GLU A 62 -1.68 -6.10 -8.05
C GLU A 62 -1.00 -5.78 -6.72
N ARG A 63 -0.34 -4.63 -6.65
CA ARG A 63 0.33 -4.23 -5.43
C ARG A 63 -0.67 -4.01 -4.30
N ILE A 64 -1.77 -3.35 -4.61
CA ILE A 64 -2.82 -3.11 -3.63
C ILE A 64 -3.36 -4.45 -3.11
N GLU A 65 -3.62 -5.37 -4.02
CA GLU A 65 -4.13 -6.68 -3.63
C GLU A 65 -3.16 -7.41 -2.72
N GLN A 66 -1.87 -7.37 -3.05
CA GLN A 66 -0.87 -8.01 -2.21
C GLN A 66 -0.85 -7.41 -0.81
N LEU A 67 -0.89 -6.09 -0.72
CA LEU A 67 -0.86 -5.43 0.56
C LEU A 67 -2.12 -5.72 1.36
N GLU A 68 -3.26 -5.76 0.69
CA GLU A 68 -4.51 -6.10 1.37
C GLU A 68 -4.50 -7.53 1.88
N ARG A 69 -3.92 -8.44 1.12
CA ARG A 69 -3.77 -9.82 1.58
C ARG A 69 -2.92 -9.91 2.81
N LEU A 70 -1.82 -9.17 2.82
CA LEU A 70 -0.93 -9.16 3.98
C LEU A 70 -1.65 -8.63 5.20
N ASN A 71 -2.44 -7.57 5.02
CA ASN A 71 -3.18 -7.02 6.15
C ASN A 71 -4.21 -8.00 6.66
N ARG A 72 -4.91 -8.69 5.76
CA ARG A 72 -5.88 -9.68 6.18
C ARG A 72 -5.21 -10.83 6.89
N ALA A 73 -4.07 -11.27 6.38
CA ALA A 73 -3.35 -12.35 7.03
C ALA A 73 -2.87 -11.95 8.41
N THR A 74 -2.47 -10.68 8.57
CA THR A 74 -2.01 -10.20 9.85
C THR A 74 -3.14 -10.15 10.88
N THR A 75 -4.30 -9.67 10.45
CA THR A 75 -5.44 -9.55 11.38
C THR A 75 -6.24 -10.83 11.48
N GLY A 76 -6.44 -11.49 10.33
CA GLY A 76 -7.25 -12.70 10.30
C GLY A 76 -6.57 -13.89 10.93
N GLY A 77 -5.26 -13.89 10.94
CA GLY A 77 -4.54 -14.99 11.55
C GLY A 77 -4.80 -15.13 13.04
N ASP A 78 -5.29 -14.10 13.63
CA ASP A 78 -5.59 -14.11 15.05
C ASP A 78 -6.85 -14.89 15.37
N GLU A 79 -7.63 -15.14 14.38
CA GLU A 79 -8.86 -15.86 14.59
C GLU A 79 -8.60 -17.35 14.68
#